data_285d322ef88ad4c3fbe3d8946ba5d317
#
_entry.id   285d322ef88ad4c3fbe3d8946ba5d317
#
_cell.length_a   1.000
_cell.length_b   1.000
_cell.length_c   1.000
_cell.angle_alpha   90.00
_cell.angle_beta   90.00
_cell.angle_gamma   90.00
#
_symmetry.space_group_name_H-M   'P 1'
#
loop_
_entity.id
_entity.type
_entity.pdbx_description
1 polymer ?
#
loop_
_entity_poly.entity_id
_entity_poly.type
_entity_poly.pdbx_seq_one_letter_code
_entity_poly.pdbx_strand_id
1 'polypeptide(L)'
;PPYILYGVPFSQPVRAVMWLLLHKQVPFEMVLINPGSKGSSGSRHPLFLEKNPAGTIPTLEESEGDFVLGEAHAILCYLANKHGWTDLYPADYQARARIDAYLNYHHRNIREASVGLVAPKIRKDLDIPEAAQRAAQATLHNALNAFESGWLKRHPYLTGQNLSLADFAAYVEIGQLQPEFTHIYDFSPFPNVQRWLNLMKQVSGHDEVHVVLSELGDISDQPPSMDQIKQANR
;
A
#
# COMPACT_ATOMS: atom_id res chain seq x y z
N PRO A 1 6.27 -21.17 -6.82
CA PRO A 1 6.67 -19.78 -6.98
C PRO A 1 7.86 -19.45 -6.06
N PRO A 2 8.73 -18.49 -6.45
CA PRO A 2 9.93 -18.17 -5.69
C PRO A 2 9.67 -17.44 -4.37
N TYR A 3 8.45 -16.91 -4.21
CA TYR A 3 8.06 -16.12 -3.03
C TYR A 3 6.74 -16.57 -2.45
N ILE A 4 6.64 -16.49 -1.12
CA ILE A 4 5.42 -16.60 -0.34
C ILE A 4 5.17 -15.22 0.28
N LEU A 5 3.99 -14.63 0.00
CA LEU A 5 3.58 -13.35 0.55
C LEU A 5 2.48 -13.57 1.60
N TYR A 6 2.78 -13.23 2.83
CA TYR A 6 1.86 -13.31 3.95
C TYR A 6 1.11 -12.00 4.13
N GLY A 7 -0.21 -12.03 4.08
CA GLY A 7 -1.04 -10.85 4.26
C GLY A 7 -2.48 -11.05 3.81
N VAL A 8 -3.19 -9.95 3.61
CA VAL A 8 -4.53 -9.91 2.99
C VAL A 8 -4.56 -8.86 1.89
N PRO A 9 -5.22 -9.11 0.75
CA PRO A 9 -5.27 -8.19 -0.39
C PRO A 9 -5.82 -6.81 -0.05
N PHE A 10 -6.71 -6.69 0.92
CA PHE A 10 -7.25 -5.39 1.35
C PHE A 10 -6.19 -4.49 2.02
N SER A 11 -5.13 -5.05 2.58
CA SER A 11 -4.05 -4.27 3.21
C SER A 11 -3.27 -3.49 2.17
N GLN A 12 -3.19 -2.17 2.32
CA GLN A 12 -2.49 -1.28 1.39
C GLN A 12 -1.02 -1.66 1.21
N PRO A 13 -0.21 -1.83 2.29
CA PRO A 13 1.19 -2.23 2.11
C PRO A 13 1.35 -3.63 1.50
N VAL A 14 0.40 -4.56 1.72
CA VAL A 14 0.39 -5.86 1.03
C VAL A 14 0.15 -5.66 -0.46
N ARG A 15 -0.83 -4.81 -0.84
CA ARG A 15 -1.10 -4.49 -2.26
C ARG A 15 0.10 -3.86 -2.95
N ALA A 16 0.89 -3.03 -2.28
CA ALA A 16 2.09 -2.46 -2.89
C ALA A 16 3.08 -3.54 -3.35
N VAL A 17 3.31 -4.56 -2.51
CA VAL A 17 4.19 -5.69 -2.83
C VAL A 17 3.56 -6.59 -3.91
N MET A 18 2.27 -6.92 -3.78
CA MET A 18 1.53 -7.69 -4.80
C MET A 18 1.62 -7.01 -6.16
N TRP A 19 1.37 -5.70 -6.22
CA TRP A 19 1.39 -4.96 -7.47
C TRP A 19 2.77 -4.95 -8.11
N LEU A 20 3.83 -4.74 -7.33
CA LEU A 20 5.19 -4.81 -7.85
C LEU A 20 5.49 -6.19 -8.46
N LEU A 21 5.12 -7.28 -7.79
CA LEU A 21 5.31 -8.64 -8.29
C LEU A 21 4.50 -8.91 -9.56
N LEU A 22 3.23 -8.48 -9.60
CA LEU A 22 2.37 -8.57 -10.80
C LEU A 22 2.92 -7.73 -11.95
N HIS A 23 3.32 -6.48 -11.70
CA HIS A 23 3.92 -5.59 -12.70
C HIS A 23 5.16 -6.19 -13.35
N LYS A 24 5.99 -6.85 -12.56
CA LYS A 24 7.22 -7.53 -13.00
C LYS A 24 7.01 -8.99 -13.40
N GLN A 25 5.78 -9.47 -13.41
CA GLN A 25 5.42 -10.84 -13.79
C GLN A 25 6.18 -11.92 -12.99
N VAL A 26 6.44 -11.64 -11.72
CA VAL A 26 7.08 -12.59 -10.80
C VAL A 26 6.00 -13.38 -10.07
N PRO A 27 5.95 -14.71 -10.22
CA PRO A 27 4.96 -15.52 -9.54
C PRO A 27 5.20 -15.57 -8.03
N PHE A 28 4.13 -15.54 -7.26
CA PHE A 28 4.16 -15.68 -5.80
C PHE A 28 2.94 -16.46 -5.31
N GLU A 29 3.08 -17.05 -4.14
CA GLU A 29 1.99 -17.67 -3.40
C GLU A 29 1.48 -16.69 -2.33
N MET A 30 0.15 -16.54 -2.21
CA MET A 30 -0.46 -15.72 -1.17
C MET A 30 -0.93 -16.59 -0.02
N VAL A 31 -0.43 -16.31 1.19
CA VAL A 31 -0.92 -16.94 2.43
C VAL A 31 -1.68 -15.90 3.24
N LEU A 32 -2.99 -16.15 3.43
CA LEU A 32 -3.88 -15.21 4.10
C LEU A 32 -3.57 -15.15 5.61
N ILE A 33 -3.18 -13.95 6.06
CA ILE A 33 -2.88 -13.65 7.47
C ILE A 33 -3.74 -12.47 7.94
N ASN A 34 -4.53 -12.71 8.97
CA ASN A 34 -5.39 -11.70 9.58
C ASN A 34 -4.58 -10.78 10.50
N PRO A 35 -4.48 -9.47 10.20
CA PRO A 35 -3.67 -8.54 10.98
C PRO A 35 -4.24 -8.38 12.41
N GLY A 36 -3.36 -8.50 13.40
CA GLY A 36 -3.70 -8.33 14.81
C GLY A 36 -4.35 -9.55 15.49
N SER A 37 -4.78 -10.56 14.72
CA SER A 37 -5.39 -11.78 15.27
C SER A 37 -4.36 -12.69 15.94
N LYS A 38 -4.76 -13.37 17.02
CA LYS A 38 -4.01 -14.44 17.72
C LYS A 38 -4.39 -15.84 17.26
N GLY A 39 -5.43 -15.98 16.41
CA GLY A 39 -5.85 -17.27 15.86
C GLY A 39 -4.80 -17.89 14.94
N SER A 40 -4.99 -19.12 14.50
CA SER A 40 -4.03 -19.88 13.69
C SER A 40 -3.57 -19.19 12.40
N SER A 41 -4.43 -18.37 11.79
CA SER A 41 -4.10 -17.53 10.63
C SER A 41 -3.86 -16.06 11.01
N GLY A 42 -3.44 -15.79 12.23
CA GLY A 42 -3.28 -14.43 12.74
C GLY A 42 -1.83 -13.98 12.77
N SER A 43 -1.60 -12.68 12.54
CA SER A 43 -0.26 -12.09 12.60
C SER A 43 0.34 -12.03 14.01
N ARG A 44 -0.45 -12.31 15.04
CA ARG A 44 -0.02 -12.42 16.43
C ARG A 44 0.03 -13.87 16.93
N HIS A 45 -0.16 -14.84 16.04
CA HIS A 45 0.03 -16.25 16.36
C HIS A 45 1.52 -16.55 16.57
N PRO A 46 1.92 -17.38 17.57
CA PRO A 46 3.33 -17.67 17.86
C PRO A 46 4.14 -18.10 16.64
N LEU A 47 3.63 -19.02 15.82
CA LEU A 47 4.33 -19.48 14.60
C LEU A 47 4.56 -18.36 13.55
N PHE A 48 3.67 -17.37 13.48
CA PHE A 48 3.88 -16.24 12.59
C PHE A 48 4.92 -15.26 13.18
N LEU A 49 4.92 -15.08 14.52
CA LEU A 49 5.89 -14.23 15.20
C LEU A 49 7.33 -14.78 15.12
N GLU A 50 7.51 -16.08 14.93
CA GLU A 50 8.82 -16.68 14.61
C GLU A 50 9.34 -16.20 13.24
N LYS A 51 8.43 -15.99 12.26
CA LYS A 51 8.79 -15.45 10.94
C LYS A 51 8.97 -13.92 10.96
N ASN A 52 8.05 -13.22 11.59
CA ASN A 52 8.09 -11.75 11.71
C ASN A 52 7.75 -11.33 13.14
N PRO A 53 8.75 -11.03 13.98
CA PRO A 53 8.55 -10.66 15.39
C PRO A 53 7.69 -9.40 15.59
N ALA A 54 7.63 -8.51 14.58
CA ALA A 54 6.75 -7.35 14.62
C ALA A 54 5.26 -7.73 14.53
N GLY A 55 4.93 -8.93 14.01
CA GLY A 55 3.56 -9.41 13.86
C GLY A 55 2.73 -8.53 12.93
N THR A 56 3.36 -8.01 11.88
CA THR A 56 2.76 -7.13 10.87
C THR A 56 2.69 -7.81 9.50
N ILE A 57 1.85 -7.29 8.62
CA ILE A 57 1.77 -7.69 7.22
C ILE A 57 2.05 -6.47 6.33
N PRO A 58 2.66 -6.65 5.14
CA PRO A 58 3.14 -7.90 4.56
C PRO A 58 4.38 -8.48 5.24
N THR A 59 4.55 -9.80 5.08
CA THR A 59 5.81 -10.49 5.29
C THR A 59 6.10 -11.30 4.04
N LEU A 60 7.31 -11.21 3.50
CA LEU A 60 7.77 -11.96 2.35
C LEU A 60 8.71 -13.06 2.82
N GLU A 61 8.55 -14.27 2.28
CA GLU A 61 9.46 -15.40 2.48
C GLU A 61 9.95 -15.89 1.12
N GLU A 62 11.23 -16.22 0.99
CA GLU A 62 11.73 -16.94 -0.17
C GLU A 62 11.40 -18.43 -0.05
N SER A 63 10.91 -19.04 -1.13
CA SER A 63 10.55 -20.47 -1.12
C SER A 63 11.76 -21.37 -0.97
N GLU A 64 12.95 -20.87 -1.30
CA GLU A 64 14.20 -21.55 -1.15
C GLU A 64 15.11 -20.78 -0.19
N GLY A 65 15.56 -21.44 0.87
CA GLY A 65 16.38 -20.84 1.91
C GLY A 65 15.57 -20.37 3.13
N ASP A 66 16.24 -19.62 4.01
CA ASP A 66 15.66 -19.19 5.30
C ASP A 66 15.42 -17.67 5.35
N PHE A 67 15.28 -17.02 4.18
CA PHE A 67 15.12 -15.57 4.15
C PHE A 67 13.66 -15.16 4.28
N VAL A 68 13.38 -14.40 5.34
CA VAL A 68 12.08 -13.81 5.62
C VAL A 68 12.26 -12.32 5.91
N LEU A 69 11.40 -11.48 5.35
CA LEU A 69 11.46 -10.03 5.48
C LEU A 69 10.08 -9.43 5.74
N GLY A 70 9.96 -8.62 6.79
CA GLY A 70 8.83 -7.73 7.04
C GLY A 70 9.04 -6.35 6.43
N GLU A 71 8.06 -5.44 6.63
CA GLU A 71 8.03 -4.05 6.15
C GLU A 71 7.93 -3.91 4.62
N ALA A 72 6.78 -3.45 4.14
CA ALA A 72 6.50 -3.34 2.70
C ALA A 72 7.58 -2.58 1.93
N HIS A 73 8.05 -1.44 2.45
CA HIS A 73 9.05 -0.63 1.75
C HIS A 73 10.41 -1.34 1.68
N ALA A 74 10.79 -2.07 2.72
CA ALA A 74 12.00 -2.90 2.68
C ALA A 74 11.85 -4.03 1.66
N ILE A 75 10.68 -4.67 1.60
CA ILE A 75 10.36 -5.72 0.62
C ILE A 75 10.43 -5.18 -0.81
N LEU A 76 9.85 -4.01 -1.09
CA LEU A 76 9.93 -3.37 -2.41
C LEU A 76 11.39 -3.13 -2.83
N CYS A 77 12.20 -2.53 -1.95
CA CYS A 77 13.62 -2.27 -2.21
C CYS A 77 14.42 -3.57 -2.37
N TYR A 78 14.13 -4.58 -1.54
CA TYR A 78 14.78 -5.89 -1.62
C TYR A 78 14.53 -6.56 -2.97
N LEU A 79 13.26 -6.67 -3.39
CA LEU A 79 12.88 -7.26 -4.66
C LEU A 79 13.52 -6.52 -5.85
N ALA A 80 13.48 -5.18 -5.84
CA ALA A 80 14.09 -4.40 -6.90
C ALA A 80 15.61 -4.58 -6.98
N ASN A 81 16.29 -4.65 -5.85
CA ASN A 81 17.74 -4.94 -5.82
C ASN A 81 18.06 -6.36 -6.27
N LYS A 82 17.36 -7.36 -5.75
CA LYS A 82 17.59 -8.77 -6.06
C LYS A 82 17.41 -9.08 -7.54
N HIS A 83 16.38 -8.50 -8.16
CA HIS A 83 16.07 -8.71 -9.57
C HIS A 83 16.71 -7.68 -10.52
N GLY A 84 17.45 -6.69 -10.00
CA GLY A 84 18.07 -5.67 -10.81
C GLY A 84 17.07 -4.74 -11.53
N TRP A 85 15.93 -4.44 -10.94
CA TRP A 85 14.91 -3.55 -11.52
C TRP A 85 15.31 -2.08 -11.38
N THR A 86 16.34 -1.70 -12.13
CA THR A 86 16.92 -0.34 -12.09
C THR A 86 15.99 0.72 -12.70
N ASP A 87 14.99 0.30 -13.46
CA ASP A 87 13.93 1.16 -13.98
C ASP A 87 13.00 1.69 -12.88
N LEU A 88 12.81 0.94 -11.78
CA LEU A 88 11.97 1.31 -10.64
C LEU A 88 12.77 1.79 -9.41
N TYR A 89 14.01 1.32 -9.29
CA TYR A 89 14.91 1.64 -8.18
C TYR A 89 16.34 1.77 -8.71
N PRO A 90 16.70 2.95 -9.25
CA PRO A 90 17.91 3.15 -10.05
C PRO A 90 19.19 2.95 -9.24
N ALA A 91 20.28 2.65 -9.96
CA ALA A 91 21.62 2.54 -9.37
C ALA A 91 22.22 3.93 -9.06
N ASP A 92 21.75 4.98 -9.71
CA ASP A 92 22.16 6.36 -9.41
C ASP A 92 21.81 6.75 -7.97
N TYR A 93 22.79 7.16 -7.20
CA TYR A 93 22.64 7.43 -5.76
C TYR A 93 21.67 8.57 -5.45
N GLN A 94 21.61 9.61 -6.29
CA GLN A 94 20.72 10.73 -6.04
C GLN A 94 19.26 10.39 -6.37
N ALA A 95 19.03 9.70 -7.49
CA ALA A 95 17.70 9.23 -7.85
C ALA A 95 17.16 8.23 -6.82
N ARG A 96 18.00 7.27 -6.38
CA ARG A 96 17.68 6.31 -5.33
C ARG A 96 17.35 6.99 -4.00
N ALA A 97 18.18 7.95 -3.59
CA ALA A 97 17.97 8.70 -2.35
C ALA A 97 16.64 9.46 -2.32
N ARG A 98 16.14 9.95 -3.47
CA ARG A 98 14.82 10.57 -3.56
C ARG A 98 13.70 9.56 -3.32
N ILE A 99 13.84 8.34 -3.82
CA ILE A 99 12.88 7.25 -3.57
C ILE A 99 12.90 6.88 -2.08
N ASP A 100 14.08 6.68 -1.50
CA ASP A 100 14.24 6.35 -0.08
C ASP A 100 13.68 7.45 0.83
N ALA A 101 13.92 8.72 0.49
CA ALA A 101 13.37 9.86 1.20
C ALA A 101 11.83 9.84 1.19
N TYR A 102 11.22 9.54 0.03
CA TYR A 102 9.78 9.38 -0.05
C TYR A 102 9.28 8.20 0.80
N LEU A 103 9.90 7.02 0.68
CA LEU A 103 9.49 5.83 1.43
C LEU A 103 9.53 6.05 2.96
N ASN A 104 10.50 6.83 3.44
CA ASN A 104 10.55 7.24 4.85
C ASN A 104 9.46 8.29 5.20
N TYR A 105 9.22 9.27 4.33
CA TYR A 105 8.16 10.27 4.49
C TYR A 105 6.77 9.64 4.54
N HIS A 106 6.54 8.59 3.77
CA HIS A 106 5.26 7.90 3.60
C HIS A 106 4.63 7.50 4.94
N HIS A 107 5.39 6.92 5.85
CA HIS A 107 4.89 6.31 7.10
C HIS A 107 4.14 7.29 8.02
N ARG A 108 4.55 8.56 8.05
CA ARG A 108 3.98 9.58 8.92
C ARG A 108 3.09 10.59 8.19
N ASN A 109 2.86 10.40 6.92
CA ASN A 109 2.15 11.35 6.07
C ASN A 109 1.07 10.66 5.24
N ILE A 110 1.46 9.91 4.23
CA ILE A 110 0.50 9.26 3.31
C ILE A 110 -0.22 8.08 3.97
N ARG A 111 0.46 7.33 4.84
CA ARG A 111 -0.15 6.23 5.62
C ARG A 111 -1.31 6.70 6.49
N GLU A 112 -1.37 7.96 6.83
CA GLU A 112 -2.49 8.56 7.59
C GLU A 112 -3.83 8.50 6.85
N ALA A 113 -3.84 8.33 5.51
CA ALA A 113 -5.05 8.05 4.75
C ALA A 113 -5.80 6.82 5.29
N SER A 114 -5.06 5.76 5.60
CA SER A 114 -5.66 4.54 6.17
C SER A 114 -6.13 4.74 7.60
N VAL A 115 -5.35 5.43 8.42
CA VAL A 115 -5.69 5.66 9.85
C VAL A 115 -6.88 6.62 9.98
N GLY A 116 -6.88 7.71 9.21
CA GLY A 116 -7.87 8.78 9.35
C GLY A 116 -9.18 8.56 8.60
N LEU A 117 -9.16 7.80 7.52
CA LEU A 117 -10.31 7.66 6.62
C LEU A 117 -10.80 6.21 6.47
N VAL A 118 -9.89 5.26 6.24
CA VAL A 118 -10.27 3.88 5.91
C VAL A 118 -10.50 3.04 7.16
N ALA A 119 -9.54 3.01 8.08
CA ALA A 119 -9.61 2.17 9.27
C ALA A 119 -10.87 2.43 10.13
N PRO A 120 -11.31 3.67 10.36
CA PRO A 120 -12.54 3.93 11.10
C PRO A 120 -13.80 3.27 10.49
N LYS A 121 -13.79 3.04 9.18
CA LYS A 121 -14.92 2.42 8.47
C LYS A 121 -14.85 0.89 8.43
N ILE A 122 -13.65 0.31 8.40
CA ILE A 122 -13.47 -1.13 8.16
C ILE A 122 -12.89 -1.92 9.34
N ARG A 123 -12.12 -1.29 10.23
CA ARG A 123 -11.47 -1.93 11.37
C ARG A 123 -12.33 -1.75 12.63
N LYS A 124 -13.42 -2.52 12.70
CA LYS A 124 -14.36 -2.52 13.83
C LYS A 124 -13.73 -2.97 15.14
N ASP A 125 -12.59 -3.64 15.08
CA ASP A 125 -11.77 -4.08 16.21
C ASP A 125 -10.89 -2.95 16.79
N LEU A 126 -10.77 -1.82 16.09
CA LEU A 126 -9.98 -0.66 16.52
C LEU A 126 -10.92 0.47 16.99
N ASP A 127 -10.67 0.95 18.20
CA ASP A 127 -11.26 2.19 18.70
C ASP A 127 -10.32 3.34 18.38
N ILE A 128 -10.57 4.04 17.27
CA ILE A 128 -9.77 5.19 16.83
C ILE A 128 -10.52 6.47 17.24
N PRO A 129 -10.01 7.22 18.24
CA PRO A 129 -10.67 8.43 18.71
C PRO A 129 -10.86 9.45 17.57
N GLU A 130 -11.97 10.17 17.58
CA GLU A 130 -12.25 11.20 16.56
C GLU A 130 -11.13 12.24 16.43
N ALA A 131 -10.49 12.62 17.54
CA ALA A 131 -9.36 13.55 17.51
C ALA A 131 -8.19 13.00 16.71
N ALA A 132 -7.90 11.69 16.83
CA ALA A 132 -6.86 11.02 16.04
C ALA A 132 -7.25 10.94 14.57
N GLN A 133 -8.54 10.65 14.27
CA GLN A 133 -9.03 10.65 12.88
C GLN A 133 -8.89 12.04 12.24
N ARG A 134 -9.28 13.11 12.95
CA ARG A 134 -9.12 14.49 12.45
C ARG A 134 -7.66 14.87 12.23
N ALA A 135 -6.78 14.50 13.15
CA ALA A 135 -5.35 14.75 13.01
C ALA A 135 -4.75 14.02 11.79
N ALA A 136 -5.12 12.76 11.59
CA ALA A 136 -4.70 11.97 10.44
C ALA A 136 -5.22 12.55 9.11
N GLN A 137 -6.47 13.00 9.07
CA GLN A 137 -7.04 13.67 7.89
C GLN A 137 -6.32 14.98 7.56
N ALA A 138 -5.98 15.79 8.58
CA ALA A 138 -5.20 17.01 8.39
C ALA A 138 -3.78 16.70 7.86
N THR A 139 -3.14 15.66 8.38
CA THR A 139 -1.83 15.21 7.92
C THR A 139 -1.89 14.76 6.46
N LEU A 140 -2.90 13.98 6.08
CA LEU A 140 -3.11 13.57 4.68
C LEU A 140 -3.31 14.78 3.77
N HIS A 141 -4.17 15.73 4.17
CA HIS A 141 -4.43 16.92 3.38
C HIS A 141 -3.14 17.73 3.14
N ASN A 142 -2.30 17.90 4.15
CA ASN A 142 -1.00 18.55 4.03
C ASN A 142 -0.06 17.76 3.09
N ALA A 143 -0.06 16.44 3.17
CA ALA A 143 0.74 15.60 2.29
C ALA A 143 0.27 15.71 0.83
N LEU A 144 -1.04 15.74 0.57
CA LEU A 144 -1.59 15.96 -0.77
C LEU A 144 -1.24 17.34 -1.33
N ASN A 145 -1.21 18.38 -0.49
CA ASN A 145 -0.72 19.70 -0.89
C ASN A 145 0.76 19.67 -1.28
N ALA A 146 1.59 18.89 -0.59
CA ALA A 146 2.99 18.70 -0.95
C ALA A 146 3.15 17.95 -2.30
N PHE A 147 2.28 16.96 -2.55
CA PHE A 147 2.23 16.29 -3.85
C PHE A 147 1.84 17.28 -4.95
N GLU A 148 0.73 17.99 -4.77
CA GLU A 148 0.13 18.90 -5.75
C GLU A 148 1.07 20.04 -6.14
N SER A 149 1.60 20.75 -5.14
CA SER A 149 2.38 21.96 -5.33
C SER A 149 3.89 21.72 -5.49
N GLY A 150 4.36 20.54 -5.12
CA GLY A 150 5.77 20.15 -5.10
C GLY A 150 6.12 19.08 -6.14
N TRP A 151 6.02 17.83 -5.74
CA TRP A 151 6.55 16.71 -6.54
C TRP A 151 5.84 16.52 -7.87
N LEU A 152 4.51 16.55 -7.90
CA LEU A 152 3.72 16.33 -9.12
C LEU A 152 3.53 17.60 -9.96
N LYS A 153 3.89 18.77 -9.44
CA LYS A 153 3.81 20.01 -10.21
C LYS A 153 4.75 20.02 -11.42
N ARG A 154 5.90 19.37 -11.27
CA ARG A 154 6.99 19.40 -12.28
C ARG A 154 7.21 18.04 -12.96
N HIS A 155 6.69 16.99 -12.39
CA HIS A 155 6.97 15.62 -12.79
C HIS A 155 5.70 14.80 -12.93
N PRO A 156 5.68 13.79 -13.81
CA PRO A 156 4.56 12.87 -13.92
C PRO A 156 4.46 11.90 -12.73
N TYR A 157 5.60 11.56 -12.11
CA TYR A 157 5.71 10.65 -10.98
C TYR A 157 6.35 11.32 -9.76
N LEU A 158 6.21 10.73 -8.59
CA LEU A 158 6.59 11.34 -7.31
C LEU A 158 8.08 11.69 -7.20
N THR A 159 8.95 10.90 -7.80
CA THR A 159 10.40 11.09 -7.67
C THR A 159 11.07 11.55 -8.96
N GLY A 160 10.31 11.86 -10.01
CA GLY A 160 10.84 12.35 -11.28
C GLY A 160 10.04 12.00 -12.51
N GLN A 161 10.75 11.75 -13.62
CA GLN A 161 10.13 11.47 -14.93
C GLN A 161 9.65 10.02 -15.09
N ASN A 162 10.15 9.11 -14.29
CA ASN A 162 9.90 7.69 -14.42
C ASN A 162 9.16 7.14 -13.20
N LEU A 163 8.31 6.13 -13.45
CA LEU A 163 7.70 5.32 -12.41
C LEU A 163 8.77 4.75 -11.46
N SER A 164 8.48 4.72 -10.17
CA SER A 164 9.40 4.22 -9.15
C SER A 164 8.67 3.47 -8.03
N LEU A 165 9.40 2.85 -7.13
CA LEU A 165 8.84 2.18 -5.95
C LEU A 165 8.01 3.14 -5.07
N ALA A 166 8.33 4.43 -5.08
CA ALA A 166 7.59 5.47 -4.36
C ALA A 166 6.12 5.55 -4.83
N ASP A 167 5.89 5.44 -6.13
CA ASP A 167 4.57 5.55 -6.73
C ASP A 167 3.68 4.34 -6.36
N PHE A 168 4.23 3.12 -6.36
CA PHE A 168 3.51 1.93 -5.89
C PHE A 168 3.09 2.07 -4.42
N ALA A 169 4.02 2.47 -3.56
CA ALA A 169 3.75 2.67 -2.13
C ALA A 169 2.68 3.74 -1.89
N ALA A 170 2.75 4.86 -2.61
CA ALA A 170 1.81 5.98 -2.46
C ALA A 170 0.41 5.63 -2.98
N TYR A 171 0.33 5.04 -4.17
CA TYR A 171 -0.95 4.83 -4.84
C TYR A 171 -1.88 3.90 -4.07
N VAL A 172 -1.38 2.83 -3.48
CA VAL A 172 -2.22 1.89 -2.72
C VAL A 172 -2.92 2.54 -1.52
N GLU A 173 -2.37 3.62 -0.99
CA GLU A 173 -2.98 4.41 0.09
C GLU A 173 -3.97 5.46 -0.44
N ILE A 174 -3.57 6.22 -1.45
CA ILE A 174 -4.34 7.35 -1.98
C ILE A 174 -5.37 6.88 -3.00
N GLY A 175 -4.99 6.00 -3.91
CA GLY A 175 -5.84 5.53 -5.01
C GLY A 175 -7.11 4.84 -4.53
N GLN A 176 -7.04 4.11 -3.42
CA GLN A 176 -8.23 3.46 -2.83
C GLN A 176 -9.34 4.42 -2.44
N LEU A 177 -9.02 5.71 -2.22
CA LEU A 177 -9.98 6.73 -1.76
C LEU A 177 -10.83 7.31 -2.89
N GLN A 178 -10.49 7.00 -4.14
CA GLN A 178 -11.14 7.53 -5.34
C GLN A 178 -12.60 7.07 -5.48
N PRO A 179 -13.43 7.81 -6.25
CA PRO A 179 -14.84 7.48 -6.48
C PRO A 179 -15.09 6.09 -7.08
N GLU A 180 -14.19 5.60 -7.90
CA GLU A 180 -14.31 4.25 -8.50
C GLU A 180 -14.02 3.10 -7.53
N PHE A 181 -13.51 3.39 -6.33
CA PHE A 181 -13.24 2.42 -5.28
C PHE A 181 -14.07 2.72 -4.03
N THR A 182 -13.44 3.23 -2.98
CA THR A 182 -14.14 3.44 -1.70
C THR A 182 -14.93 4.75 -1.61
N HIS A 183 -14.66 5.71 -2.50
CA HIS A 183 -15.36 7.00 -2.63
C HIS A 183 -15.34 7.85 -1.34
N ILE A 184 -14.25 7.85 -0.60
CA ILE A 184 -14.18 8.53 0.70
C ILE A 184 -13.33 9.80 0.72
N TYR A 185 -12.81 10.23 -0.44
CA TYR A 185 -12.06 11.49 -0.53
C TYR A 185 -12.30 12.20 -1.87
N ASP A 186 -12.45 13.52 -1.80
CA ASP A 186 -12.58 14.39 -2.98
C ASP A 186 -11.21 14.93 -3.40
N PHE A 187 -10.75 14.52 -4.57
CA PHE A 187 -9.49 14.99 -5.18
C PHE A 187 -9.66 16.20 -6.11
N SER A 188 -10.85 16.79 -6.22
CA SER A 188 -11.10 17.93 -7.12
C SER A 188 -10.18 19.13 -6.87
N PRO A 189 -9.70 19.41 -5.62
CA PRO A 189 -8.73 20.48 -5.38
C PRO A 189 -7.30 20.18 -5.84
N PHE A 190 -7.01 18.95 -6.30
CA PHE A 190 -5.65 18.46 -6.56
C PHE A 190 -5.48 17.95 -8.00
N PRO A 191 -5.45 18.83 -9.03
CA PRO A 191 -5.39 18.42 -10.44
C PRO A 191 -4.12 17.64 -10.81
N ASN A 192 -2.96 17.95 -10.23
CA ASN A 192 -1.73 17.20 -10.46
C ASN A 192 -1.78 15.80 -9.83
N VAL A 193 -2.38 15.69 -8.64
CA VAL A 193 -2.64 14.39 -8.01
C VAL A 193 -3.60 13.56 -8.86
N GLN A 194 -4.70 14.14 -9.36
CA GLN A 194 -5.63 13.44 -10.26
C GLN A 194 -4.94 12.95 -11.54
N ARG A 195 -4.09 13.79 -12.15
CA ARG A 195 -3.31 13.39 -13.32
C ARG A 195 -2.43 12.17 -12.99
N TRP A 196 -1.72 12.19 -11.85
CA TRP A 196 -0.89 11.08 -11.41
C TRP A 196 -1.71 9.82 -11.10
N LEU A 197 -2.86 9.94 -10.42
CA LEU A 197 -3.76 8.82 -10.18
C LEU A 197 -4.20 8.16 -11.49
N ASN A 198 -4.57 8.96 -12.52
CA ASN A 198 -4.94 8.45 -13.83
C ASN A 198 -3.77 7.79 -14.57
N LEU A 199 -2.56 8.29 -14.39
CA LEU A 199 -1.36 7.69 -14.96
C LEU A 199 -1.06 6.33 -14.32
N MET A 200 -1.21 6.23 -13.00
CA MET A 200 -0.98 5.00 -12.25
C MET A 200 -1.98 3.88 -12.63
N LYS A 201 -3.21 4.20 -13.02
CA LYS A 201 -4.19 3.21 -13.49
C LYS A 201 -3.73 2.47 -14.76
N GLN A 202 -2.79 3.03 -15.51
CA GLN A 202 -2.25 2.42 -16.72
C GLN A 202 -1.04 1.51 -16.45
N VAL A 203 -0.57 1.45 -15.21
CA VAL A 203 0.54 0.58 -14.81
C VAL A 203 0.05 -0.88 -14.76
N SER A 204 0.75 -1.78 -15.45
CA SER A 204 0.36 -3.19 -15.50
C SER A 204 0.19 -3.81 -14.12
N GLY A 205 -0.80 -4.68 -13.96
CA GLY A 205 -1.19 -5.28 -12.69
C GLY A 205 -2.10 -4.39 -11.82
N HIS A 206 -2.42 -3.15 -12.27
CA HIS A 206 -3.28 -2.24 -11.50
C HIS A 206 -4.65 -2.84 -11.19
N ASP A 207 -5.38 -3.29 -12.19
CA ASP A 207 -6.75 -3.79 -12.01
C ASP A 207 -6.75 -5.10 -11.21
N GLU A 208 -5.79 -5.97 -11.47
CA GLU A 208 -5.64 -7.24 -10.78
C GLU A 208 -5.44 -7.06 -9.27
N VAL A 209 -4.54 -6.14 -8.87
CA VAL A 209 -4.25 -5.90 -7.45
C VAL A 209 -5.37 -5.15 -6.74
N HIS A 210 -6.18 -4.37 -7.46
CA HIS A 210 -7.26 -3.58 -6.87
C HIS A 210 -8.65 -4.23 -6.99
N VAL A 211 -8.75 -5.46 -7.48
CA VAL A 211 -10.04 -6.19 -7.57
C VAL A 211 -10.74 -6.26 -6.22
N VAL A 212 -10.00 -6.39 -5.12
CA VAL A 212 -10.51 -6.38 -3.74
C VAL A 212 -11.28 -5.10 -3.42
N LEU A 213 -10.84 -3.96 -3.94
CA LEU A 213 -11.51 -2.66 -3.73
C LEU A 213 -12.77 -2.55 -4.59
N SER A 214 -12.73 -3.05 -5.82
CA SER A 214 -13.90 -3.09 -6.71
C SER A 214 -15.00 -4.00 -6.15
N GLU A 215 -14.64 -5.12 -5.53
CA GLU A 215 -15.57 -6.02 -4.85
C GLU A 215 -16.13 -5.42 -3.55
N LEU A 216 -15.34 -4.66 -2.81
CA LEU A 216 -15.79 -3.95 -1.62
C LEU A 216 -16.76 -2.81 -1.98
N GLY A 217 -16.43 -2.06 -3.02
CA GLY A 217 -17.22 -0.97 -3.57
C GLY A 217 -17.22 0.30 -2.70
N ASP A 218 -18.17 1.16 -2.95
CA ASP A 218 -18.36 2.43 -2.24
C ASP A 218 -18.71 2.21 -0.78
N ILE A 219 -17.90 2.77 0.10
CA ILE A 219 -18.08 2.70 1.56
C ILE A 219 -18.27 4.10 2.20
N SER A 220 -18.53 5.12 1.36
CA SER A 220 -18.69 6.51 1.83
C SER A 220 -19.83 6.65 2.82
N ASP A 221 -21.00 6.11 2.46
CA ASP A 221 -22.24 6.23 3.25
C ASP A 221 -22.41 5.10 4.27
N GLN A 222 -22.08 3.86 3.89
CA GLN A 222 -22.26 2.68 4.73
C GLN A 222 -20.97 1.88 4.84
N PRO A 223 -20.42 1.73 6.06
CA PRO A 223 -19.28 0.83 6.28
C PRO A 223 -19.63 -0.61 5.88
N PRO A 224 -18.70 -1.34 5.24
CA PRO A 224 -18.94 -2.72 4.86
C PRO A 224 -19.10 -3.63 6.08
N SER A 225 -19.85 -4.72 5.92
CA SER A 225 -19.91 -5.79 6.92
C SER A 225 -18.60 -6.57 6.97
N MET A 226 -18.37 -7.28 8.09
CA MET A 226 -17.20 -8.16 8.20
C MET A 226 -17.22 -9.29 7.17
N ASP A 227 -18.38 -9.76 6.75
CA ASP A 227 -18.49 -10.82 5.75
C ASP A 227 -18.14 -10.29 4.34
N GLN A 228 -18.55 -9.06 4.01
CA GLN A 228 -18.13 -8.40 2.77
C GLN A 228 -16.60 -8.24 2.72
N ILE A 229 -15.97 -7.78 3.82
CA ILE A 229 -14.52 -7.63 3.90
C ILE A 229 -13.81 -8.98 3.74
N LYS A 230 -14.31 -10.04 4.39
CA LYS A 230 -13.75 -11.39 4.27
C LYS A 230 -13.91 -11.95 2.86
N GLN A 231 -15.05 -11.71 2.22
CA GLN A 231 -15.30 -12.17 0.86
C GLN A 231 -14.38 -11.47 -0.14
N ALA A 232 -14.21 -10.17 -0.03
CA ALA A 232 -13.33 -9.39 -0.90
C ALA A 232 -11.85 -9.80 -0.79
N ASN A 233 -11.42 -10.35 0.36
CA ASN A 233 -10.05 -10.83 0.57
C ASN A 233 -9.81 -12.30 0.13
N ARG A 234 -10.76 -12.97 -0.47
CA ARG A 234 -10.61 -14.33 -1.01
C ARG A 234 -10.14 -14.33 -2.45
#